data_f7382e2a087af10878272923d29cdf6b
#
_entry.id   f7382e2a087af10878272923d29cdf6b
#
_cell.length_a   1.000
_cell.length_b   1.000
_cell.length_c   1.000
_cell.angle_alpha   90.00
_cell.angle_beta   90.00
_cell.angle_gamma   90.00
#
_symmetry.space_group_name_H-M   'P 1'
#
loop_
_entity.id
_entity.type
_entity.pdbx_description
1 polymer ?
#
loop_
_entity_poly.entity_id
_entity_poly.type
_entity_poly.pdbx_seq_one_letter_code
_entity_poly.pdbx_strand_id
1 'polypeptide(L)'
;MYSRFDYKGHLILQKIFQLKNLIYTNVNSKMGIRGLNNLIKKYAPDAISEKEINLYKGSKVAVDCSILLYKFKYASRTPNSHIIGIANRIKYYFMNGILPVFVFDGTPPEAKKSVLVKRQANKERMYVRLEQLRARIPETNEEEKLINEEVEKITSQLIVIKKKDIEECKEFLELSGIPYCTAPEDAEKYCAFLQRNGRVDYTVTDDTDATTFGCKKILKTGISRYITEIDTDILLSKFEMDMDSFVDFCILSGCDYTEPIAQIGPVTSFNLIKKHKCIEEVLKVVGKNSEKFDYIVSRKIFKEFDYELPEEFAKLACDKEKLITFLNEKEIKENVISKFVKI
;
A
#
# COMPACT_ATOMS: atom_id res chain seq x y z
N MET A 1 -22.57 12.52 32.75
CA MET A 1 -22.09 13.79 32.17
C MET A 1 -21.01 13.40 31.13
N TYR A 2 -21.41 13.17 29.87
CA TYR A 2 -20.49 12.79 28.79
C TYR A 2 -19.85 14.06 28.24
N SER A 3 -18.52 14.18 28.38
CA SER A 3 -17.73 15.29 27.87
C SER A 3 -17.85 15.35 26.34
N ARG A 4 -18.20 16.52 25.80
CA ARG A 4 -18.20 16.87 24.39
C ARG A 4 -16.81 16.57 23.81
N PHE A 5 -16.71 15.50 23.04
CA PHE A 5 -15.56 15.26 22.17
C PHE A 5 -15.44 16.44 21.18
N ASP A 6 -14.25 16.98 21.06
CA ASP A 6 -13.93 18.04 20.09
C ASP A 6 -14.09 17.55 18.65
N TYR A 7 -15.33 17.59 18.17
CA TYR A 7 -15.73 17.16 16.82
C TYR A 7 -15.09 18.04 15.73
N LYS A 8 -14.73 19.31 16.05
CA LYS A 8 -14.13 20.22 15.08
C LYS A 8 -12.66 19.90 14.80
N GLY A 9 -11.88 19.56 15.82
CA GLY A 9 -10.48 19.14 15.66
C GLY A 9 -10.36 17.84 14.87
N HIS A 10 -11.28 16.89 15.08
CA HIS A 10 -11.32 15.62 14.35
C HIS A 10 -11.71 15.79 12.88
N LEU A 11 -12.64 16.69 12.59
CA LEU A 11 -13.10 16.98 11.21
C LEU A 11 -12.01 17.70 10.39
N ILE A 12 -11.24 18.59 11.01
CA ILE A 12 -10.12 19.29 10.38
C ILE A 12 -8.99 18.30 10.07
N LEU A 13 -8.65 17.42 11.01
CA LEU A 13 -7.66 16.36 10.78
C LEU A 13 -8.10 15.36 9.70
N GLN A 14 -9.39 14.99 9.66
CA GLN A 14 -9.93 14.18 8.59
C GLN A 14 -9.87 14.86 7.21
N LYS A 15 -10.22 16.14 7.13
CA LYS A 15 -10.12 16.90 5.85
C LYS A 15 -8.68 17.07 5.39
N ILE A 16 -7.75 17.35 6.30
CA ILE A 16 -6.31 17.42 5.99
C ILE A 16 -5.81 16.03 5.54
N PHE A 17 -6.26 14.96 6.20
CA PHE A 17 -5.91 13.58 5.82
C PHE A 17 -6.51 13.18 4.48
N GLN A 18 -7.75 13.58 4.18
CA GLN A 18 -8.40 13.34 2.88
C GLN A 18 -7.72 14.12 1.75
N LEU A 19 -7.39 15.40 1.96
CA LEU A 19 -6.65 16.22 0.99
C LEU A 19 -5.25 15.66 0.75
N LYS A 20 -4.54 15.24 1.80
CA LYS A 20 -3.23 14.60 1.67
C LYS A 20 -3.33 13.23 0.98
N ASN A 21 -4.38 12.46 1.22
CA ASN A 21 -4.63 11.21 0.49
C ASN A 21 -4.92 11.44 -1.00
N LEU A 22 -5.64 12.52 -1.35
CA LEU A 22 -5.90 12.87 -2.76
C LEU A 22 -4.60 13.25 -3.50
N ILE A 23 -3.69 13.96 -2.84
CA ILE A 23 -2.36 14.29 -3.38
C ILE A 23 -1.49 13.03 -3.47
N TYR A 24 -1.55 12.15 -2.46
CA TYR A 24 -0.82 10.89 -2.45
C TYR A 24 -1.24 9.92 -3.56
N THR A 25 -2.55 9.83 -3.85
CA THR A 25 -3.06 9.01 -4.97
C THR A 25 -2.60 9.52 -6.32
N ASN A 26 -2.42 10.83 -6.49
CA ASN A 26 -1.88 11.43 -7.71
C ASN A 26 -0.36 11.20 -7.87
N VAL A 27 0.38 11.06 -6.77
CA VAL A 27 1.83 10.79 -6.80
C VAL A 27 2.11 9.31 -7.08
N ASN A 28 1.27 8.41 -6.55
CA ASN A 28 1.40 6.95 -6.74
C ASN A 28 0.74 6.40 -8.01
N SER A 29 0.16 7.24 -8.87
CA SER A 29 -0.42 6.79 -10.14
C SER A 29 0.59 6.12 -11.11
N LYS A 30 1.88 6.05 -10.72
CA LYS A 30 2.96 5.39 -11.47
C LYS A 30 3.46 4.08 -10.82
N MET A 31 2.89 3.66 -9.69
CA MET A 31 3.24 2.40 -9.02
C MET A 31 2.14 1.38 -9.27
N GLY A 32 2.53 0.11 -9.42
CA GLY A 32 1.59 -0.98 -9.62
C GLY A 32 1.04 -1.11 -11.05
N ILE A 33 -0.07 -1.83 -11.21
CA ILE A 33 -0.69 -2.08 -12.52
C ILE A 33 -1.26 -0.77 -13.10
N ARG A 34 -0.75 -0.41 -14.28
CA ARG A 34 -1.15 0.85 -14.93
C ARG A 34 -2.64 0.89 -15.22
N GLY A 35 -3.30 1.94 -14.74
CA GLY A 35 -4.69 2.23 -15.06
C GLY A 35 -5.73 1.27 -14.47
N LEU A 36 -5.34 0.25 -13.72
CA LEU A 36 -6.26 -0.75 -13.15
C LEU A 36 -7.37 -0.08 -12.32
N ASN A 37 -7.01 0.81 -11.40
CA ASN A 37 -7.99 1.54 -10.58
C ASN A 37 -9.05 2.29 -11.41
N ASN A 38 -8.65 2.90 -12.51
CA ASN A 38 -9.57 3.64 -13.38
C ASN A 38 -10.51 2.68 -14.13
N LEU A 39 -10.00 1.53 -14.54
CA LEU A 39 -10.81 0.50 -15.21
C LEU A 39 -11.78 -0.16 -14.23
N ILE A 40 -11.37 -0.44 -12.99
CA ILE A 40 -12.27 -0.95 -11.95
C ILE A 40 -13.41 0.04 -11.72
N LYS A 41 -13.11 1.32 -11.50
CA LYS A 41 -14.15 2.36 -11.31
C LYS A 41 -15.11 2.48 -12.49
N LYS A 42 -14.61 2.25 -13.71
CA LYS A 42 -15.39 2.40 -14.93
C LYS A 42 -16.24 1.18 -15.26
N TYR A 43 -15.70 -0.02 -15.13
CA TYR A 43 -16.31 -1.26 -15.63
C TYR A 43 -16.79 -2.21 -14.53
N ALA A 44 -16.27 -2.05 -13.31
CA ALA A 44 -16.63 -2.86 -12.15
C ALA A 44 -16.85 -2.01 -10.88
N PRO A 45 -17.64 -0.92 -10.93
CA PRO A 45 -17.86 -0.09 -9.75
C PRO A 45 -18.46 -0.88 -8.58
N ASP A 46 -19.26 -1.90 -8.86
CA ASP A 46 -19.89 -2.77 -7.85
C ASP A 46 -18.86 -3.63 -7.08
N ALA A 47 -17.64 -3.80 -7.62
CA ALA A 47 -16.56 -4.46 -6.91
C ALA A 47 -15.99 -3.59 -5.76
N ILE A 48 -16.33 -2.29 -5.73
CA ILE A 48 -15.91 -1.35 -4.69
C ILE A 48 -17.14 -1.04 -3.84
N SER A 49 -17.07 -1.32 -2.56
CA SER A 49 -18.15 -1.03 -1.61
C SER A 49 -17.60 -0.37 -0.34
N GLU A 50 -18.40 0.53 0.25
CA GLU A 50 -18.13 1.07 1.57
C GLU A 50 -18.93 0.32 2.62
N LYS A 51 -18.26 -0.27 3.61
CA LYS A 51 -18.86 -1.10 4.65
C LYS A 51 -18.49 -0.58 6.04
N GLU A 52 -19.39 -0.73 7.00
CA GLU A 52 -19.05 -0.43 8.39
C GLU A 52 -17.96 -1.36 8.91
N ILE A 53 -16.98 -0.80 9.60
CA ILE A 53 -15.83 -1.55 10.16
C ILE A 53 -16.25 -2.65 11.15
N ASN A 54 -17.39 -2.49 11.82
CA ASN A 54 -17.93 -3.48 12.75
C ASN A 54 -18.29 -4.82 12.09
N LEU A 55 -18.53 -4.84 10.77
CA LEU A 55 -18.78 -6.06 10.01
C LEU A 55 -17.57 -7.00 9.96
N TYR A 56 -16.38 -6.49 10.24
CA TYR A 56 -15.13 -7.25 10.26
C TYR A 56 -14.71 -7.70 11.66
N LYS A 57 -15.59 -7.53 12.67
CA LYS A 57 -15.33 -7.96 14.03
C LYS A 57 -15.06 -9.46 14.10
N GLY A 58 -13.99 -9.85 14.80
CA GLY A 58 -13.55 -11.25 14.94
C GLY A 58 -12.61 -11.72 13.83
N SER A 59 -12.42 -10.91 12.76
CA SER A 59 -11.52 -11.30 11.66
C SER A 59 -10.05 -11.01 11.96
N LYS A 60 -9.19 -11.75 11.24
CA LYS A 60 -7.74 -11.50 11.13
C LYS A 60 -7.46 -10.79 9.82
N VAL A 61 -6.63 -9.75 9.84
CA VAL A 61 -6.30 -8.97 8.62
C VAL A 61 -4.79 -8.89 8.42
N ALA A 62 -4.29 -9.23 7.22
CA ALA A 62 -2.90 -8.97 6.84
C ALA A 62 -2.76 -7.51 6.42
N VAL A 63 -1.87 -6.79 7.07
CA VAL A 63 -1.67 -5.35 6.87
C VAL A 63 -0.34 -5.12 6.18
N ASP A 64 -0.38 -4.66 4.93
CA ASP A 64 0.79 -4.24 4.19
C ASP A 64 1.42 -3.01 4.84
N CYS A 65 2.64 -3.18 5.40
CA CYS A 65 3.34 -2.11 6.12
C CYS A 65 3.99 -1.10 5.20
N SER A 66 4.39 -1.45 3.99
CA SER A 66 5.19 -0.60 3.11
C SER A 66 4.46 0.69 2.77
N ILE A 67 3.21 0.58 2.33
CA ILE A 67 2.36 1.72 2.02
C ILE A 67 2.02 2.52 3.29
N LEU A 68 1.77 1.84 4.41
CA LEU A 68 1.43 2.50 5.68
C LEU A 68 2.58 3.36 6.22
N LEU A 69 3.80 2.84 6.23
CA LEU A 69 4.97 3.58 6.70
C LEU A 69 5.22 4.84 5.89
N TYR A 70 5.08 4.75 4.55
CA TYR A 70 5.11 5.93 3.70
C TYR A 70 4.05 6.95 4.09
N LYS A 71 2.79 6.51 4.29
CA LYS A 71 1.69 7.40 4.70
C LYS A 71 1.95 8.07 6.04
N PHE A 72 2.48 7.35 7.01
CA PHE A 72 2.77 7.92 8.33
C PHE A 72 3.86 9.00 8.26
N LYS A 73 4.95 8.73 7.54
CA LYS A 73 6.01 9.71 7.33
C LYS A 73 5.60 10.90 6.46
N TYR A 74 4.69 10.67 5.52
CA TYR A 74 4.10 11.74 4.72
C TYR A 74 3.19 12.65 5.55
N ALA A 75 2.31 12.04 6.37
CA ALA A 75 1.35 12.79 7.18
C ALA A 75 1.99 13.56 8.32
N SER A 76 3.06 13.02 8.90
CA SER A 76 3.82 13.65 9.98
C SER A 76 5.31 13.42 9.77
N ARG A 77 6.07 14.50 9.61
CA ARG A 77 7.54 14.46 9.44
C ARG A 77 8.27 14.39 10.78
N THR A 78 7.57 14.06 11.87
CA THR A 78 8.19 13.87 13.19
C THR A 78 9.02 12.59 13.22
N PRO A 79 10.10 12.52 14.02
CA PRO A 79 11.01 11.37 14.05
C PRO A 79 10.31 10.03 14.25
N ASN A 80 9.30 9.96 15.12
CA ASN A 80 8.63 8.72 15.52
C ASN A 80 7.25 8.51 14.85
N SER A 81 6.99 9.17 13.72
CA SER A 81 5.69 9.08 13.03
C SER A 81 5.33 7.64 12.61
N HIS A 82 6.31 6.80 12.31
CA HIS A 82 6.14 5.38 11.97
C HIS A 82 5.61 4.58 13.17
N ILE A 83 6.22 4.71 14.36
CA ILE A 83 5.76 4.02 15.60
C ILE A 83 4.37 4.50 15.99
N ILE A 84 4.16 5.84 16.04
CA ILE A 84 2.87 6.44 16.39
C ILE A 84 1.77 6.01 15.38
N GLY A 85 2.13 5.93 14.12
CA GLY A 85 1.22 5.49 13.07
C GLY A 85 0.80 4.03 13.24
N ILE A 86 1.75 3.11 13.46
CA ILE A 86 1.48 1.69 13.74
C ILE A 86 0.61 1.56 15.00
N ALA A 87 0.96 2.26 16.07
CA ALA A 87 0.24 2.24 17.32
C ALA A 87 -1.23 2.69 17.15
N ASN A 88 -1.49 3.80 16.44
CA ASN A 88 -2.85 4.24 16.14
C ASN A 88 -3.62 3.20 15.29
N ARG A 89 -2.93 2.50 14.41
CA ARG A 89 -3.51 1.44 13.58
C ARG A 89 -3.91 0.23 14.41
N ILE A 90 -3.06 -0.22 15.34
CA ILE A 90 -3.36 -1.29 16.29
C ILE A 90 -4.61 -0.93 17.11
N LYS A 91 -4.62 0.29 17.68
CA LYS A 91 -5.76 0.78 18.44
C LYS A 91 -7.05 0.74 17.64
N TYR A 92 -7.02 1.22 16.39
CA TYR A 92 -8.20 1.22 15.52
C TYR A 92 -8.74 -0.20 15.30
N TYR A 93 -7.88 -1.16 14.99
CA TYR A 93 -8.31 -2.54 14.78
C TYR A 93 -8.85 -3.18 16.06
N PHE A 94 -8.17 -3.03 17.19
CA PHE A 94 -8.63 -3.61 18.46
C PHE A 94 -9.94 -3.03 18.97
N MET A 95 -10.15 -1.72 18.81
CA MET A 95 -11.42 -1.09 19.15
C MET A 95 -12.59 -1.66 18.32
N ASN A 96 -12.31 -2.23 17.16
CA ASN A 96 -13.29 -2.86 16.28
C ASN A 96 -13.27 -4.39 16.36
N GLY A 97 -12.50 -4.97 17.29
CA GLY A 97 -12.42 -6.42 17.50
C GLY A 97 -11.74 -7.17 16.36
N ILE A 98 -10.81 -6.54 15.64
CA ILE A 98 -10.06 -7.09 14.51
C ILE A 98 -8.63 -7.37 14.95
N LEU A 99 -8.07 -8.53 14.58
CA LEU A 99 -6.67 -8.87 14.83
C LEU A 99 -5.82 -8.51 13.60
N PRO A 100 -4.97 -7.47 13.67
CA PRO A 100 -4.03 -7.17 12.59
C PRO A 100 -2.79 -8.07 12.66
N VAL A 101 -2.31 -8.50 11.51
CA VAL A 101 -1.01 -9.14 11.27
C VAL A 101 -0.22 -8.22 10.36
N PHE A 102 0.84 -7.62 10.87
CA PHE A 102 1.63 -6.65 10.09
C PHE A 102 2.66 -7.38 9.22
N VAL A 103 2.65 -7.12 7.92
CA VAL A 103 3.53 -7.74 6.94
C VAL A 103 4.52 -6.72 6.41
N PHE A 104 5.82 -6.98 6.59
CA PHE A 104 6.91 -6.15 6.10
C PHE A 104 7.51 -6.75 4.83
N ASP A 105 8.02 -5.90 3.92
CA ASP A 105 8.76 -6.36 2.75
C ASP A 105 10.02 -7.14 3.14
N GLY A 106 10.33 -8.14 2.33
CA GLY A 106 11.58 -8.86 2.32
C GLY A 106 12.52 -8.37 1.21
N THR A 107 13.16 -9.33 0.55
CA THR A 107 14.07 -9.04 -0.56
C THR A 107 13.28 -8.94 -1.87
N PRO A 108 13.32 -7.78 -2.57
CA PRO A 108 12.59 -7.64 -3.83
C PRO A 108 13.02 -8.69 -4.87
N PRO A 109 12.09 -9.26 -5.67
CA PRO A 109 12.42 -10.21 -6.71
C PRO A 109 13.32 -9.58 -7.80
N GLU A 110 14.14 -10.40 -8.45
CA GLU A 110 15.12 -9.91 -9.42
C GLU A 110 14.47 -9.17 -10.59
N ALA A 111 13.31 -9.62 -11.04
CA ALA A 111 12.54 -8.99 -12.12
C ALA A 111 12.16 -7.52 -11.79
N LYS A 112 12.12 -7.12 -10.52
CA LYS A 112 11.82 -5.75 -10.09
C LYS A 112 13.04 -4.81 -10.14
N LYS A 113 14.25 -5.33 -10.34
CA LYS A 113 15.49 -4.53 -10.33
C LYS A 113 15.45 -3.37 -11.34
N SER A 114 14.98 -3.59 -12.55
CA SER A 114 14.92 -2.55 -13.58
C SER A 114 14.04 -1.37 -13.16
N VAL A 115 12.92 -1.65 -12.51
CA VAL A 115 11.99 -0.63 -11.99
C VAL A 115 12.60 0.10 -10.78
N LEU A 116 13.28 -0.64 -9.89
CA LEU A 116 13.97 -0.04 -8.74
C LEU A 116 15.09 0.92 -9.18
N VAL A 117 15.89 0.55 -10.19
CA VAL A 117 16.92 1.43 -10.78
C VAL A 117 16.27 2.69 -11.38
N LYS A 118 15.17 2.55 -12.13
CA LYS A 118 14.44 3.72 -12.68
C LYS A 118 13.87 4.61 -11.58
N ARG A 119 13.33 4.03 -10.50
CA ARG A 119 12.84 4.78 -9.32
C ARG A 119 13.97 5.53 -8.64
N GLN A 120 15.14 4.90 -8.49
CA GLN A 120 16.33 5.55 -7.91
C GLN A 120 16.81 6.72 -8.77
N ALA A 121 16.96 6.54 -10.09
CA ALA A 121 17.35 7.61 -11.01
C ALA A 121 16.34 8.78 -10.99
N ASN A 122 15.04 8.51 -10.86
CA ASN A 122 14.03 9.56 -10.71
C ASN A 122 14.18 10.31 -9.37
N LYS A 123 14.48 9.61 -8.27
CA LYS A 123 14.76 10.26 -6.99
C LYS A 123 15.97 11.19 -7.07
N GLU A 124 17.04 10.76 -7.73
CA GLU A 124 18.25 11.57 -7.94
C GLU A 124 17.93 12.86 -8.72
N ARG A 125 17.15 12.75 -9.80
CA ARG A 125 16.68 13.94 -10.55
C ARG A 125 15.85 14.89 -9.68
N MET A 126 15.00 14.33 -8.81
CA MET A 126 14.20 15.12 -7.88
C MET A 126 15.07 15.82 -6.83
N TYR A 127 16.14 15.17 -6.32
CA TYR A 127 17.11 15.82 -5.44
C TYR A 127 17.82 17.00 -6.12
N VAL A 128 18.32 16.80 -7.35
CA VAL A 128 18.94 17.88 -8.12
C VAL A 128 17.96 19.03 -8.32
N ARG A 129 16.71 18.74 -8.69
CA ARG A 129 15.67 19.77 -8.86
C ARG A 129 15.37 20.51 -7.57
N LEU A 130 15.32 19.79 -6.45
CA LEU A 130 15.09 20.37 -5.12
C LEU A 130 16.20 21.36 -4.74
N GLU A 131 17.47 21.02 -4.97
CA GLU A 131 18.60 21.90 -4.71
C GLU A 131 18.57 23.16 -5.61
N GLN A 132 18.22 22.99 -6.90
CA GLN A 132 18.04 24.12 -7.81
C GLN A 132 16.95 25.09 -7.34
N LEU A 133 15.80 24.57 -6.88
CA LEU A 133 14.69 25.38 -6.37
C LEU A 133 15.08 26.11 -5.07
N ARG A 134 15.81 25.46 -4.17
CA ARG A 134 16.28 26.06 -2.92
C ARG A 134 17.34 27.15 -3.12
N ALA A 135 18.13 27.03 -4.17
CA ALA A 135 19.13 28.04 -4.53
C ALA A 135 18.54 29.24 -5.30
N ARG A 136 17.29 29.15 -5.75
CA ARG A 136 16.64 30.23 -6.50
C ARG A 136 16.17 31.32 -5.56
N ILE A 137 16.53 32.56 -5.87
CA ILE A 137 16.06 33.77 -5.16
C ILE A 137 14.81 34.26 -5.90
N PRO A 138 13.63 34.26 -5.25
CA PRO A 138 12.40 34.70 -5.88
C PRO A 138 12.43 36.25 -6.09
N GLU A 139 11.93 36.73 -7.22
CA GLU A 139 11.82 38.16 -7.52
C GLU A 139 10.48 38.74 -7.04
N THR A 140 9.46 37.88 -6.86
CA THR A 140 8.11 38.28 -6.43
C THR A 140 7.54 37.32 -5.40
N ASN A 141 6.56 37.78 -4.59
CA ASN A 141 5.84 36.96 -3.64
C ASN A 141 5.08 35.79 -4.33
N GLU A 142 4.59 35.99 -5.55
CA GLU A 142 3.93 34.91 -6.32
C GLU A 142 4.91 33.83 -6.73
N GLU A 143 6.11 34.22 -7.16
CA GLU A 143 7.19 33.29 -7.50
C GLU A 143 7.66 32.51 -6.28
N GLU A 144 7.82 33.17 -5.13
CA GLU A 144 8.16 32.52 -3.87
C GLU A 144 7.13 31.44 -3.49
N LYS A 145 5.85 31.74 -3.64
CA LYS A 145 4.77 30.80 -3.38
C LYS A 145 4.86 29.57 -4.30
N LEU A 146 5.05 29.77 -5.60
CA LEU A 146 5.18 28.67 -6.56
C LEU A 146 6.40 27.80 -6.29
N ILE A 147 7.54 28.40 -5.95
CA ILE A 147 8.76 27.68 -5.56
C ILE A 147 8.49 26.83 -4.30
N ASN A 148 7.87 27.40 -3.28
CA ASN A 148 7.56 26.68 -2.03
C ASN A 148 6.59 25.52 -2.25
N GLU A 149 5.57 25.68 -3.09
CA GLU A 149 4.65 24.62 -3.48
C GLU A 149 5.37 23.46 -4.21
N GLU A 150 6.28 23.80 -5.15
CA GLU A 150 7.07 22.78 -5.85
C GLU A 150 8.08 22.09 -4.92
N VAL A 151 8.75 22.83 -4.04
CA VAL A 151 9.65 22.30 -2.99
C VAL A 151 8.90 21.32 -2.07
N GLU A 152 7.70 21.70 -1.61
CA GLU A 152 6.89 20.82 -0.76
C GLU A 152 6.48 19.55 -1.49
N LYS A 153 6.05 19.69 -2.75
CA LYS A 153 5.68 18.56 -3.60
C LYS A 153 6.85 17.59 -3.81
N ILE A 154 8.02 18.10 -4.18
CA ILE A 154 9.22 17.27 -4.38
C ILE A 154 9.65 16.61 -3.06
N THR A 155 9.72 17.39 -1.99
CA THR A 155 10.13 16.87 -0.66
C THR A 155 9.20 15.75 -0.19
N SER A 156 7.90 15.84 -0.49
CA SER A 156 6.95 14.78 -0.15
C SER A 156 7.19 13.49 -0.94
N GLN A 157 7.69 13.58 -2.17
CA GLN A 157 8.03 12.42 -3.01
C GLN A 157 9.38 11.79 -2.64
N LEU A 158 10.24 12.52 -1.94
CA LEU A 158 11.57 12.08 -1.50
C LEU A 158 11.57 11.43 -0.10
N ILE A 159 10.40 11.12 0.46
CA ILE A 159 10.30 10.40 1.72
C ILE A 159 10.98 9.03 1.59
N VAL A 160 11.86 8.72 2.53
CA VAL A 160 12.58 7.45 2.59
C VAL A 160 12.22 6.75 3.90
N ILE A 161 11.81 5.49 3.78
CA ILE A 161 11.70 4.58 4.92
C ILE A 161 13.08 3.96 5.11
N LYS A 162 13.69 4.21 6.26
CA LYS A 162 15.02 3.66 6.61
C LYS A 162 14.85 2.26 7.21
N LYS A 163 15.89 1.43 7.08
CA LYS A 163 15.91 0.11 7.73
C LYS A 163 15.63 0.21 9.23
N LYS A 164 16.22 1.22 9.89
CA LYS A 164 15.97 1.52 11.30
C LYS A 164 14.49 1.75 11.62
N ASP A 165 13.74 2.43 10.75
CA ASP A 165 12.31 2.68 10.98
C ASP A 165 11.50 1.37 10.98
N ILE A 166 11.89 0.43 10.11
CA ILE A 166 11.26 -0.91 10.02
C ILE A 166 11.59 -1.74 11.27
N GLU A 167 12.86 -1.74 11.69
CA GLU A 167 13.30 -2.46 12.89
C GLU A 167 12.60 -1.93 14.15
N GLU A 168 12.49 -0.61 14.31
CA GLU A 168 11.76 0.03 15.41
C GLU A 168 10.26 -0.33 15.40
N CYS A 169 9.63 -0.45 14.23
CA CYS A 169 8.26 -0.92 14.14
C CYS A 169 8.12 -2.38 14.56
N LYS A 170 9.04 -3.25 14.14
CA LYS A 170 9.03 -4.67 14.51
C LYS A 170 9.21 -4.86 16.01
N GLU A 171 10.18 -4.18 16.61
CA GLU A 171 10.42 -4.18 18.05
C GLU A 171 9.17 -3.68 18.82
N PHE A 172 8.56 -2.60 18.35
CA PHE A 172 7.31 -2.10 18.95
C PHE A 172 6.18 -3.13 18.88
N LEU A 173 6.02 -3.83 17.76
CA LEU A 173 5.00 -4.87 17.58
C LEU A 173 5.26 -6.07 18.48
N GLU A 174 6.51 -6.52 18.58
CA GLU A 174 6.93 -7.62 19.45
C GLU A 174 6.65 -7.30 20.92
N LEU A 175 7.09 -6.15 21.41
CA LEU A 175 6.85 -5.70 22.78
C LEU A 175 5.35 -5.53 23.09
N SER A 176 4.56 -5.16 22.09
CA SER A 176 3.10 -5.01 22.21
C SER A 176 2.35 -6.33 22.10
N GLY A 177 3.02 -7.46 21.81
CA GLY A 177 2.41 -8.76 21.57
C GLY A 177 1.53 -8.83 20.32
N ILE A 178 1.83 -7.99 19.32
CA ILE A 178 1.07 -7.93 18.07
C ILE A 178 1.78 -8.76 16.99
N PRO A 179 1.07 -9.71 16.33
CA PRO A 179 1.69 -10.55 15.32
C PRO A 179 2.18 -9.74 14.11
N TYR A 180 3.39 -10.06 13.68
CA TYR A 180 3.96 -9.55 12.45
C TYR A 180 4.81 -10.61 11.76
N CYS A 181 5.10 -10.41 10.50
CA CYS A 181 6.03 -11.23 9.74
C CYS A 181 6.78 -10.39 8.70
N THR A 182 7.89 -10.94 8.21
CA THR A 182 8.60 -10.39 7.06
C THR A 182 8.34 -11.32 5.89
N ALA A 183 7.81 -10.77 4.80
CA ALA A 183 7.60 -11.50 3.57
C ALA A 183 8.95 -11.99 3.01
N PRO A 184 9.01 -13.12 2.32
CA PRO A 184 10.22 -13.52 1.58
C PRO A 184 10.58 -12.50 0.49
N GLU A 185 9.56 -11.92 -0.15
CA GLU A 185 9.66 -10.92 -1.21
C GLU A 185 8.79 -9.68 -0.87
N ASP A 186 7.86 -9.31 -1.76
CA ASP A 186 6.95 -8.17 -1.58
C ASP A 186 5.84 -8.50 -0.55
N ALA A 187 5.56 -7.57 0.37
CA ALA A 187 4.54 -7.74 1.41
C ALA A 187 3.14 -7.97 0.82
N GLU A 188 2.79 -7.27 -0.25
CA GLU A 188 1.48 -7.41 -0.92
C GLU A 188 1.24 -8.83 -1.46
N LYS A 189 2.27 -9.45 -2.08
CA LYS A 189 2.22 -10.83 -2.55
C LYS A 189 2.05 -11.80 -1.38
N TYR A 190 2.79 -11.57 -0.29
CA TYR A 190 2.69 -12.41 0.89
C TYR A 190 1.35 -12.25 1.63
N CYS A 191 0.78 -11.05 1.70
CA CYS A 191 -0.58 -10.82 2.19
C CYS A 191 -1.61 -11.64 1.38
N ALA A 192 -1.47 -11.67 0.06
CA ALA A 192 -2.32 -12.49 -0.80
C ALA A 192 -2.16 -13.99 -0.51
N PHE A 193 -0.93 -14.47 -0.33
CA PHE A 193 -0.63 -15.85 0.05
C PHE A 193 -1.29 -16.21 1.39
N LEU A 194 -1.16 -15.37 2.41
CA LEU A 194 -1.78 -15.60 3.73
C LEU A 194 -3.32 -15.69 3.63
N GLN A 195 -3.93 -14.81 2.85
CA GLN A 195 -5.39 -14.80 2.66
C GLN A 195 -5.86 -16.04 1.89
N ARG A 196 -5.18 -16.41 0.80
CA ARG A 196 -5.53 -17.59 -0.01
C ARG A 196 -5.45 -18.89 0.78
N ASN A 197 -4.55 -18.96 1.76
CA ASN A 197 -4.36 -20.13 2.61
C ASN A 197 -5.12 -20.04 3.95
N GLY A 198 -6.03 -19.09 4.11
CA GLY A 198 -6.90 -18.98 5.29
C GLY A 198 -6.20 -18.59 6.59
N ARG A 199 -4.97 -18.03 6.52
CA ARG A 199 -4.28 -17.50 7.70
C ARG A 199 -4.82 -16.17 8.15
N VAL A 200 -5.40 -15.42 7.21
CA VAL A 200 -6.12 -14.16 7.43
C VAL A 200 -7.38 -14.12 6.57
N ASP A 201 -8.37 -13.32 7.00
CA ASP A 201 -9.64 -13.19 6.29
C ASP A 201 -9.58 -12.12 5.20
N TYR A 202 -8.82 -11.04 5.43
CA TYR A 202 -8.72 -9.89 4.54
C TYR A 202 -7.27 -9.40 4.43
N THR A 203 -6.97 -8.76 3.28
CA THR A 203 -5.74 -8.00 3.08
C THR A 203 -6.03 -6.52 3.19
N VAL A 204 -5.18 -5.78 3.92
CA VAL A 204 -5.29 -4.32 4.07
C VAL A 204 -4.14 -3.66 3.31
N THR A 205 -4.44 -3.09 2.17
CA THR A 205 -3.50 -2.33 1.35
C THR A 205 -4.24 -1.30 0.49
N ASP A 206 -3.57 -0.22 0.08
CA ASP A 206 -4.10 0.68 -0.92
C ASP A 206 -3.67 0.30 -2.34
N ASP A 207 -2.74 -0.64 -2.47
CA ASP A 207 -2.36 -1.15 -3.77
C ASP A 207 -3.42 -2.10 -4.31
N THR A 208 -3.82 -1.87 -5.55
CA THR A 208 -4.77 -2.75 -6.25
C THR A 208 -4.09 -3.94 -6.89
N ASP A 209 -2.74 -3.95 -6.92
CA ASP A 209 -1.97 -5.08 -7.44
C ASP A 209 -2.21 -6.35 -6.62
N ALA A 210 -2.60 -6.19 -5.34
CA ALA A 210 -3.03 -7.29 -4.50
C ALA A 210 -4.17 -8.14 -5.13
N THR A 211 -5.04 -7.53 -5.98
CA THR A 211 -6.04 -8.30 -6.75
C THR A 211 -5.38 -9.25 -7.75
N THR A 212 -4.28 -8.81 -8.38
CA THR A 212 -3.53 -9.61 -9.38
C THR A 212 -2.81 -10.79 -8.73
N PHE A 213 -2.41 -10.68 -7.46
CA PHE A 213 -1.92 -11.80 -6.65
C PHE A 213 -3.04 -12.73 -6.13
N GLY A 214 -4.30 -12.43 -6.44
CA GLY A 214 -5.44 -13.26 -6.08
C GLY A 214 -5.97 -13.03 -4.66
N CYS A 215 -5.75 -11.86 -4.07
CA CYS A 215 -6.50 -11.45 -2.88
C CYS A 215 -7.99 -11.43 -3.20
N LYS A 216 -8.81 -12.17 -2.45
CA LYS A 216 -10.26 -12.20 -2.66
C LYS A 216 -10.92 -10.91 -2.20
N LYS A 217 -10.53 -10.38 -1.04
CA LYS A 217 -11.09 -9.17 -0.45
C LYS A 217 -9.99 -8.28 0.10
N ILE A 218 -9.97 -7.05 -0.37
CA ILE A 218 -8.98 -6.05 -0.01
C ILE A 218 -9.69 -4.90 0.71
N LEU A 219 -9.20 -4.55 1.89
CA LEU A 219 -9.64 -3.38 2.64
C LEU A 219 -8.64 -2.24 2.42
N LYS A 220 -9.15 -1.05 2.14
CA LYS A 220 -8.29 0.14 2.04
C LYS A 220 -7.83 0.62 3.41
N THR A 221 -6.67 1.26 3.45
CA THR A 221 -5.99 1.64 4.70
C THR A 221 -6.63 2.80 5.46
N GLY A 222 -7.85 3.23 5.15
CA GLY A 222 -8.58 4.27 5.89
C GLY A 222 -8.76 3.93 7.38
N ILE A 223 -8.89 4.97 8.24
CA ILE A 223 -9.30 4.84 9.66
C ILE A 223 -10.59 5.61 9.82
N SER A 224 -11.72 4.97 9.58
CA SER A 224 -13.02 5.59 9.73
C SER A 224 -14.07 4.55 10.12
N ARG A 225 -15.30 5.01 10.41
CA ARG A 225 -16.44 4.12 10.62
C ARG A 225 -16.74 3.26 9.39
N TYR A 226 -16.51 3.81 8.20
CA TYR A 226 -16.70 3.10 6.93
C TYR A 226 -15.33 2.84 6.31
N ILE A 227 -15.15 1.62 5.82
CA ILE A 227 -13.94 1.19 5.12
C ILE A 227 -14.30 0.73 3.71
N THR A 228 -13.46 1.11 2.75
CA THR A 228 -13.63 0.67 1.37
C THR A 228 -13.13 -0.76 1.22
N GLU A 229 -13.99 -1.65 0.75
CA GLU A 229 -13.65 -3.03 0.37
C GLU A 229 -13.64 -3.15 -1.16
N ILE A 230 -12.65 -3.88 -1.68
CA ILE A 230 -12.62 -4.35 -3.07
C ILE A 230 -12.82 -5.87 -3.04
N ASP A 231 -13.83 -6.33 -3.78
CA ASP A 231 -14.14 -7.75 -3.97
C ASP A 231 -13.64 -8.21 -5.34
N THR A 232 -12.63 -9.08 -5.35
CA THR A 232 -11.98 -9.54 -6.59
C THR A 232 -12.88 -10.48 -7.38
N ASP A 233 -13.76 -11.27 -6.74
CA ASP A 233 -14.67 -12.15 -7.46
C ASP A 233 -15.70 -11.33 -8.25
N ILE A 234 -16.23 -10.26 -7.65
CA ILE A 234 -17.12 -9.31 -8.35
C ILE A 234 -16.36 -8.60 -9.48
N LEU A 235 -15.11 -8.18 -9.23
CA LEU A 235 -14.24 -7.56 -10.23
C LEU A 235 -14.07 -8.44 -11.46
N LEU A 236 -13.68 -9.69 -11.28
CA LEU A 236 -13.47 -10.67 -12.36
C LEU A 236 -14.75 -10.92 -13.14
N SER A 237 -15.88 -11.09 -12.44
CA SER A 237 -17.20 -11.26 -13.05
C SER A 237 -17.58 -10.09 -13.95
N LYS A 238 -17.39 -8.84 -13.47
CA LYS A 238 -17.71 -7.62 -14.24
C LYS A 238 -16.75 -7.39 -15.42
N PHE A 239 -15.50 -7.81 -15.28
CA PHE A 239 -14.52 -7.76 -16.39
C PHE A 239 -14.75 -8.89 -17.40
N GLU A 240 -15.59 -9.90 -17.07
CA GLU A 240 -15.79 -11.13 -17.87
C GLU A 240 -14.46 -11.87 -18.13
N MET A 241 -13.63 -11.93 -17.08
CA MET A 241 -12.30 -12.56 -17.09
C MET A 241 -12.23 -13.59 -15.96
N ASP A 242 -11.58 -14.72 -16.22
CA ASP A 242 -11.04 -15.56 -15.17
C ASP A 242 -9.74 -14.95 -14.60
N MET A 243 -9.21 -15.55 -13.55
CA MET A 243 -7.99 -15.04 -12.91
C MET A 243 -6.79 -15.06 -13.84
N ASP A 244 -6.69 -16.03 -14.72
CA ASP A 244 -5.59 -16.17 -15.66
C ASP A 244 -5.60 -15.06 -16.71
N SER A 245 -6.74 -14.80 -17.32
CA SER A 245 -6.93 -13.68 -18.24
C SER A 245 -6.74 -12.34 -17.56
N PHE A 246 -7.16 -12.21 -16.28
CA PHE A 246 -6.98 -10.99 -15.50
C PHE A 246 -5.50 -10.71 -15.21
N VAL A 247 -4.72 -11.72 -14.84
CA VAL A 247 -3.25 -11.59 -14.68
C VAL A 247 -2.61 -11.17 -15.99
N ASP A 248 -2.97 -11.80 -17.11
CA ASP A 248 -2.47 -11.44 -18.43
C ASP A 248 -2.83 -10.01 -18.83
N PHE A 249 -4.05 -9.58 -18.53
CA PHE A 249 -4.47 -8.18 -18.72
C PHE A 249 -3.59 -7.23 -17.90
N CYS A 250 -3.33 -7.53 -16.64
CA CYS A 250 -2.52 -6.71 -15.76
C CYS A 250 -1.06 -6.61 -16.26
N ILE A 251 -0.47 -7.72 -16.70
CA ILE A 251 0.89 -7.75 -17.28
C ILE A 251 0.94 -6.89 -18.55
N LEU A 252 -0.01 -7.08 -19.46
CA LEU A 252 -0.07 -6.35 -20.73
C LEU A 252 -0.33 -4.85 -20.55
N SER A 253 -1.08 -4.47 -19.52
CA SER A 253 -1.32 -3.06 -19.14
C SER A 253 -0.06 -2.35 -18.66
N GLY A 254 0.89 -3.12 -18.11
CA GLY A 254 2.15 -2.68 -17.54
C GLY A 254 2.20 -2.86 -16.04
N CYS A 255 3.11 -3.69 -15.60
CA CYS A 255 3.40 -4.01 -14.20
C CYS A 255 4.87 -3.71 -13.86
N ASP A 256 5.24 -3.96 -12.60
CA ASP A 256 6.61 -3.73 -12.10
C ASP A 256 7.62 -4.80 -12.53
N TYR A 257 7.19 -5.88 -13.21
CA TYR A 257 8.01 -7.07 -13.50
C TYR A 257 8.45 -7.21 -14.96
N THR A 258 7.93 -6.38 -15.87
CA THR A 258 8.33 -6.37 -17.28
C THR A 258 8.22 -4.99 -17.91
N GLU A 259 8.95 -4.78 -19.01
CA GLU A 259 8.76 -3.56 -19.82
C GLU A 259 7.44 -3.65 -20.60
N PRO A 260 6.67 -2.55 -20.70
CA PRO A 260 5.44 -2.54 -21.46
C PRO A 260 5.69 -2.60 -22.96
N ILE A 261 4.73 -3.13 -23.70
CA ILE A 261 4.73 -3.05 -25.18
C ILE A 261 4.35 -1.63 -25.60
N ALA A 262 5.13 -1.02 -26.48
CA ALA A 262 4.86 0.33 -26.98
C ALA A 262 3.47 0.42 -27.63
N GLN A 263 2.74 1.52 -27.34
CA GLN A 263 1.38 1.79 -27.83
C GLN A 263 0.28 0.85 -27.30
N ILE A 264 0.59 -0.10 -26.42
CA ILE A 264 -0.40 -0.90 -25.72
C ILE A 264 -0.55 -0.34 -24.30
N GLY A 265 -1.64 0.35 -24.05
CA GLY A 265 -1.97 0.91 -22.74
C GLY A 265 -3.13 0.15 -22.08
N PRO A 266 -3.53 0.53 -20.85
CA PRO A 266 -4.52 -0.21 -20.05
C PRO A 266 -5.83 -0.51 -20.78
N VAL A 267 -6.42 0.48 -21.48
CA VAL A 267 -7.69 0.30 -22.20
C VAL A 267 -7.53 -0.65 -23.38
N THR A 268 -6.41 -0.54 -24.11
CA THR A 268 -6.10 -1.42 -25.24
C THR A 268 -5.89 -2.85 -24.74
N SER A 269 -5.12 -3.02 -23.64
CA SER A 269 -4.86 -4.32 -23.01
C SER A 269 -6.16 -4.99 -22.55
N PHE A 270 -7.05 -4.21 -21.91
CA PHE A 270 -8.35 -4.69 -21.46
C PHE A 270 -9.18 -5.26 -22.61
N ASN A 271 -9.30 -4.51 -23.71
CA ASN A 271 -10.08 -4.93 -24.87
C ASN A 271 -9.45 -6.14 -25.59
N LEU A 272 -8.12 -6.15 -25.71
CA LEU A 272 -7.39 -7.25 -26.34
C LEU A 272 -7.54 -8.56 -25.55
N ILE A 273 -7.33 -8.53 -24.23
CA ILE A 273 -7.46 -9.74 -23.41
C ILE A 273 -8.94 -10.18 -23.30
N LYS A 274 -9.88 -9.25 -23.21
CA LYS A 274 -11.31 -9.62 -23.24
C LYS A 274 -11.67 -10.38 -24.52
N LYS A 275 -11.07 -10.01 -25.64
CA LYS A 275 -11.33 -10.65 -26.97
C LYS A 275 -10.50 -11.92 -27.16
N HIS A 276 -9.23 -11.91 -26.82
CA HIS A 276 -8.27 -12.95 -27.18
C HIS A 276 -7.89 -13.89 -26.02
N LYS A 277 -8.31 -13.57 -24.80
CA LYS A 277 -8.21 -14.35 -23.55
C LYS A 277 -6.80 -14.45 -22.94
N CYS A 278 -5.72 -14.50 -23.73
CA CYS A 278 -4.34 -14.61 -23.22
C CYS A 278 -3.36 -13.75 -24.04
N ILE A 279 -2.19 -13.50 -23.45
CA ILE A 279 -1.12 -12.69 -24.07
C ILE A 279 -0.64 -13.32 -25.36
N GLU A 280 -0.51 -14.65 -25.43
CA GLU A 280 -0.02 -15.37 -26.61
C GLU A 280 -0.88 -15.09 -27.85
N GLU A 281 -2.20 -15.13 -27.70
CA GLU A 281 -3.13 -14.82 -28.79
C GLU A 281 -3.10 -13.33 -29.16
N VAL A 282 -2.94 -12.45 -28.17
CA VAL A 282 -2.76 -11.01 -28.42
C VAL A 282 -1.51 -10.75 -29.23
N LEU A 283 -0.37 -11.37 -28.90
CA LEU A 283 0.90 -11.16 -29.61
C LEU A 283 0.83 -11.59 -31.07
N LYS A 284 0.10 -12.69 -31.40
CA LYS A 284 -0.13 -13.12 -32.78
C LYS A 284 -0.85 -12.05 -33.62
N VAL A 285 -1.83 -11.38 -33.04
CA VAL A 285 -2.67 -10.37 -33.74
C VAL A 285 -1.95 -9.03 -33.83
N VAL A 286 -1.25 -8.61 -32.77
CA VAL A 286 -0.61 -7.29 -32.73
C VAL A 286 0.68 -7.26 -33.57
N GLY A 287 1.31 -8.41 -33.80
CA GLY A 287 2.54 -8.52 -34.57
C GLY A 287 3.74 -7.78 -33.97
N LYS A 288 3.59 -7.35 -32.71
CA LYS A 288 4.62 -6.59 -31.96
C LYS A 288 5.06 -7.44 -30.79
N ASN A 289 6.30 -7.87 -30.81
CA ASN A 289 6.97 -8.44 -29.65
C ASN A 289 8.14 -7.52 -29.27
N SER A 290 8.38 -7.40 -27.97
CA SER A 290 9.56 -6.71 -27.44
C SER A 290 10.35 -7.75 -26.67
N GLU A 291 11.62 -7.92 -27.00
CA GLU A 291 12.53 -8.80 -26.24
C GLU A 291 12.55 -8.48 -24.74
N LYS A 292 12.15 -7.26 -24.37
CA LYS A 292 12.08 -6.79 -22.98
C LYS A 292 10.71 -7.04 -22.32
N PHE A 293 9.73 -7.56 -23.08
CA PHE A 293 8.41 -7.90 -22.55
C PHE A 293 8.40 -9.37 -22.11
N ASP A 294 8.91 -9.60 -20.92
CA ASP A 294 8.95 -10.93 -20.29
C ASP A 294 7.67 -11.20 -19.50
N TYR A 295 6.59 -11.51 -20.21
CA TYR A 295 5.32 -11.86 -19.60
C TYR A 295 5.33 -13.22 -18.90
N ILE A 296 6.22 -14.14 -19.29
CA ILE A 296 6.32 -15.49 -18.70
C ILE A 296 6.82 -15.37 -17.26
N VAL A 297 7.93 -14.64 -17.05
CA VAL A 297 8.47 -14.38 -15.71
C VAL A 297 7.45 -13.59 -14.88
N SER A 298 6.79 -12.58 -15.46
CA SER A 298 5.77 -11.79 -14.76
C SER A 298 4.58 -12.65 -14.33
N ARG A 299 4.10 -13.54 -15.21
CA ARG A 299 3.00 -14.48 -14.91
C ARG A 299 3.38 -15.43 -13.77
N LYS A 300 4.61 -15.95 -13.79
CA LYS A 300 5.15 -16.79 -12.72
C LYS A 300 5.11 -16.05 -11.38
N ILE A 301 5.58 -14.81 -11.35
CA ILE A 301 5.60 -14.00 -10.12
C ILE A 301 4.19 -13.78 -9.56
N PHE A 302 3.19 -13.51 -10.41
CA PHE A 302 1.81 -13.29 -9.95
C PHE A 302 1.10 -14.57 -9.52
N LYS A 303 1.44 -15.72 -10.08
CA LYS A 303 0.67 -16.98 -9.89
C LYS A 303 1.32 -17.97 -8.95
N GLU A 304 2.65 -17.98 -8.86
CA GLU A 304 3.39 -18.96 -8.05
C GLU A 304 3.78 -18.37 -6.69
N PHE A 305 3.53 -19.16 -5.65
CA PHE A 305 3.83 -18.85 -4.27
C PHE A 305 4.65 -20.02 -3.71
N ASP A 306 5.96 -19.88 -3.76
CA ASP A 306 6.89 -20.86 -3.19
C ASP A 306 7.25 -20.41 -1.75
N TYR A 307 6.24 -20.46 -0.87
CA TYR A 307 6.36 -20.04 0.51
C TYR A 307 5.89 -21.12 1.46
N GLU A 308 6.60 -21.28 2.56
CA GLU A 308 6.13 -22.07 3.67
C GLU A 308 4.95 -21.38 4.36
N LEU A 309 3.93 -22.19 4.67
CA LEU A 309 2.76 -21.68 5.37
C LEU A 309 3.11 -21.45 6.85
N PRO A 310 3.01 -20.23 7.38
CA PRO A 310 3.31 -19.95 8.77
C PRO A 310 2.29 -20.61 9.70
N GLU A 311 2.65 -20.72 10.98
CA GLU A 311 1.71 -21.05 12.04
C GLU A 311 0.56 -20.04 12.12
N GLU A 312 -0.50 -20.38 12.85
CA GLU A 312 -1.60 -19.45 13.07
C GLU A 312 -1.16 -18.21 13.84
N PHE A 313 -1.61 -17.06 13.37
CA PHE A 313 -1.36 -15.81 14.06
C PHE A 313 -2.29 -15.65 15.26
N ALA A 314 -1.72 -15.29 16.40
CA ALA A 314 -2.42 -14.96 17.62
C ALA A 314 -1.81 -13.72 18.28
N LYS A 315 -2.61 -13.02 19.08
CA LYS A 315 -2.07 -11.98 19.96
C LYS A 315 -1.28 -12.63 21.07
N LEU A 316 -0.06 -12.18 21.28
CA LEU A 316 0.82 -12.61 22.36
C LEU A 316 0.66 -11.70 23.59
N ALA A 317 1.31 -12.06 24.70
CA ALA A 317 1.36 -11.22 25.88
C ALA A 317 2.19 -9.95 25.60
N CYS A 318 1.71 -8.80 26.05
CA CYS A 318 2.44 -7.53 25.98
C CYS A 318 3.46 -7.46 27.11
N ASP A 319 4.72 -7.17 26.79
CA ASP A 319 5.76 -6.83 27.77
C ASP A 319 5.66 -5.33 28.12
N LYS A 320 4.80 -5.01 29.07
CA LYS A 320 4.48 -3.63 29.41
C LYS A 320 5.69 -2.83 29.91
N GLU A 321 6.58 -3.44 30.67
CA GLU A 321 7.74 -2.75 31.23
C GLU A 321 8.73 -2.38 30.12
N LYS A 322 9.08 -3.34 29.28
CA LYS A 322 9.96 -3.07 28.14
C LYS A 322 9.30 -2.12 27.13
N LEU A 323 8.00 -2.26 26.89
CA LEU A 323 7.29 -1.35 25.99
C LEU A 323 7.34 0.10 26.48
N ILE A 324 7.12 0.36 27.79
CA ILE A 324 7.22 1.69 28.37
C ILE A 324 8.65 2.23 28.26
N THR A 325 9.66 1.40 28.56
CA THR A 325 11.08 1.77 28.42
C THR A 325 11.40 2.18 26.98
N PHE A 326 11.02 1.33 26.00
CA PHE A 326 11.19 1.60 24.58
C PHE A 326 10.54 2.92 24.15
N LEU A 327 9.29 3.18 24.56
CA LEU A 327 8.58 4.39 24.18
C LEU A 327 9.21 5.65 24.81
N ASN A 328 9.73 5.56 26.03
CA ASN A 328 10.43 6.65 26.69
C ASN A 328 11.77 6.95 26.00
N GLU A 329 12.55 5.94 25.63
CA GLU A 329 13.81 6.10 24.86
C GLU A 329 13.57 6.77 23.50
N LYS A 330 12.38 6.58 22.91
CA LYS A 330 11.96 7.27 21.69
C LYS A 330 11.37 8.66 21.94
N GLU A 331 11.36 9.16 23.18
CA GLU A 331 10.76 10.46 23.55
C GLU A 331 9.28 10.57 23.13
N ILE A 332 8.55 9.45 23.12
CA ILE A 332 7.12 9.44 22.80
C ILE A 332 6.35 9.90 24.03
N LYS A 333 5.53 10.96 23.88
CA LYS A 333 4.81 11.61 24.97
C LYS A 333 3.95 10.63 25.76
N GLU A 334 3.94 10.76 27.08
CA GLU A 334 3.21 9.90 28.02
C GLU A 334 1.70 9.79 27.72
N ASN A 335 1.08 10.87 27.23
CA ASN A 335 -0.32 10.85 26.81
C ASN A 335 -0.58 9.94 25.58
N VAL A 336 0.45 9.61 24.81
CA VAL A 336 0.41 8.64 23.74
C VAL A 336 0.61 7.24 24.33
N ILE A 337 1.62 7.08 25.22
CA ILE A 337 1.93 5.82 25.91
C ILE A 337 0.71 5.28 26.66
N SER A 338 0.05 6.13 27.47
CA SER A 338 -1.12 5.74 28.27
C SER A 338 -2.31 5.25 27.46
N LYS A 339 -2.39 5.62 26.18
CA LYS A 339 -3.43 5.13 25.26
C LYS A 339 -3.17 3.72 24.75
N PHE A 340 -1.90 3.26 24.77
CA PHE A 340 -1.50 1.94 24.30
C PHE A 340 -1.38 0.91 25.41
N VAL A 341 -0.89 1.32 26.58
CA VAL A 341 -0.75 0.42 27.75
C VAL A 341 -2.12 -0.06 28.30
N LYS A 342 -3.22 0.56 27.88
CA LYS A 342 -4.61 0.15 28.22
C LYS A 342 -5.21 -0.87 27.24
N ILE A 343 -4.51 -1.23 26.19
CA ILE A 343 -4.89 -2.25 25.20
C ILE A 343 -4.26 -3.59 25.57
#